data_b59820104526f179719d6af121303f07
#
_entry.id   b59820104526f179719d6af121303f07
#
_cell.length_a   1.000
_cell.length_b   1.000
_cell.length_c   1.000
_cell.angle_alpha   90.00
_cell.angle_beta   90.00
_cell.angle_gamma   90.00
#
_symmetry.space_group_name_H-M   'P 1'
#
loop_
_entity.id
_entity.type
_entity.pdbx_description
1 polymer ?
#
loop_
_entity_poly.entity_id
_entity_poly.type
_entity_poly.pdbx_seq_one_letter_code
_entity_poly.pdbx_strand_id
1 'polypeptide(L)'
;IQPILVMIFLMLILSLAAAFHSSRKIVEPLNKLNLDDPKMNDTYDEITPLLTRINKQQKTIREQLSEAKRQQEEFAIITNNMSEGLLVIDKQTEILSCNTSAVKLLGADQSVLTMNRSEPFRKAVEGVLKGKHMADFIELEDGVRQLIANPVLEDGKVTGAVLLLVDVTEKMQRESLRREFTANVSHELRTPLTSIS
;
A
#
# COMPACT_ATOMS: atom_id res chain seq x y z
N ILE A 1 22.60 -61.42 45.17
CA ILE A 1 21.56 -60.39 44.82
C ILE A 1 22.05 -59.01 45.24
N GLN A 2 22.63 -58.82 46.45
CA GLN A 2 23.14 -57.51 46.87
C GLN A 2 24.17 -56.82 45.92
N PRO A 3 25.23 -57.52 45.40
CA PRO A 3 26.20 -56.85 44.55
C PRO A 3 25.62 -56.38 43.19
N ILE A 4 24.59 -57.09 42.70
CA ILE A 4 23.94 -56.72 41.45
C ILE A 4 23.13 -55.43 41.63
N LEU A 5 22.42 -55.25 42.73
CA LEU A 5 21.67 -54.00 43.05
C LEU A 5 22.59 -52.78 43.18
N VAL A 6 23.76 -53.00 43.84
CA VAL A 6 24.77 -51.94 43.98
C VAL A 6 25.32 -51.53 42.61
N MET A 7 25.57 -52.47 41.71
CA MET A 7 26.07 -52.23 40.37
C MET A 7 25.05 -51.43 39.49
N ILE A 8 23.75 -51.82 39.58
CA ILE A 8 22.68 -51.12 38.89
C ILE A 8 22.57 -49.67 39.39
N PHE A 9 22.61 -49.48 40.72
CA PHE A 9 22.53 -48.17 41.36
C PHE A 9 23.70 -47.24 40.92
N LEU A 10 24.93 -47.82 40.87
CA LEU A 10 26.13 -47.12 40.44
C LEU A 10 26.06 -46.73 38.95
N MET A 11 25.55 -47.60 38.08
CA MET A 11 25.29 -47.31 36.66
C MET A 11 24.25 -46.21 36.49
N LEU A 12 23.20 -46.18 37.30
CA LEU A 12 22.14 -45.19 37.25
C LEU A 12 22.67 -43.79 37.65
N ILE A 13 23.48 -43.72 38.71
CA ILE A 13 24.14 -42.47 39.12
C ILE A 13 25.09 -41.97 38.02
N LEU A 14 25.90 -42.86 37.43
CA LEU A 14 26.83 -42.48 36.36
C LEU A 14 26.09 -41.98 35.12
N SER A 15 25.00 -42.61 34.73
CA SER A 15 24.13 -42.22 33.64
C SER A 15 23.51 -40.83 33.90
N LEU A 16 23.02 -40.59 35.12
CA LEU A 16 22.42 -39.32 35.51
C LEU A 16 23.46 -38.20 35.51
N ALA A 17 24.67 -38.46 36.02
CA ALA A 17 25.77 -37.52 36.01
C ALA A 17 26.23 -37.18 34.58
N ALA A 18 26.32 -38.17 33.70
CA ALA A 18 26.66 -37.98 32.30
C ALA A 18 25.58 -37.18 31.56
N ALA A 19 24.29 -37.47 31.78
CA ALA A 19 23.17 -36.73 31.22
C ALA A 19 23.18 -35.26 31.67
N PHE A 20 23.40 -35.00 32.95
CA PHE A 20 23.46 -33.64 33.50
C PHE A 20 24.67 -32.87 33.00
N HIS A 21 25.82 -33.52 32.85
CA HIS A 21 27.03 -32.91 32.29
C HIS A 21 26.85 -32.57 30.82
N SER A 22 26.28 -33.45 30.00
CA SER A 22 25.97 -33.21 28.58
C SER A 22 24.93 -32.12 28.40
N SER A 23 23.89 -32.12 29.23
CA SER A 23 22.85 -31.07 29.19
C SER A 23 23.45 -29.68 29.43
N ARG A 24 24.26 -29.51 30.44
CA ARG A 24 24.92 -28.22 30.72
C ARG A 24 25.91 -27.79 29.63
N LYS A 25 26.61 -28.74 29.05
CA LYS A 25 27.68 -28.47 28.10
C LYS A 25 27.15 -28.14 26.69
N ILE A 26 25.94 -28.62 26.34
CA ILE A 26 25.35 -28.47 25.02
C ILE A 26 24.17 -27.51 25.05
N VAL A 27 23.26 -27.64 25.99
CA VAL A 27 21.98 -26.89 25.99
C VAL A 27 22.16 -25.48 26.53
N GLU A 28 23.01 -25.28 27.54
CA GLU A 28 23.20 -23.95 28.12
C GLU A 28 23.83 -22.93 27.15
N PRO A 29 24.89 -23.30 26.39
CA PRO A 29 25.43 -22.41 25.35
C PRO A 29 24.44 -22.16 24.20
N LEU A 30 23.62 -23.15 23.83
CA LEU A 30 22.61 -23.02 22.81
C LEU A 30 21.53 -22.00 23.18
N ASN A 31 21.09 -22.00 24.44
CA ASN A 31 20.11 -21.06 24.97
C ASN A 31 20.65 -19.64 25.18
N LYS A 32 21.96 -19.47 25.25
CA LYS A 32 22.62 -18.17 25.38
C LYS A 32 22.98 -17.56 24.01
N LEU A 33 22.70 -18.26 22.90
CA LEU A 33 22.91 -17.77 21.55
C LEU A 33 22.10 -16.51 21.30
N ASN A 34 22.80 -15.41 21.10
CA ASN A 34 22.17 -14.18 20.65
C ASN A 34 21.99 -14.23 19.13
N LEU A 35 20.77 -14.46 18.69
CA LEU A 35 20.41 -14.52 17.27
C LEU A 35 20.32 -13.13 16.64
N ASP A 36 20.20 -12.06 17.45
CA ASP A 36 20.12 -10.69 16.97
C ASP A 36 21.52 -10.12 16.66
N ASP A 37 22.56 -10.57 17.38
CA ASP A 37 23.94 -10.27 17.06
C ASP A 37 24.82 -11.52 17.10
N PRO A 38 24.83 -12.32 16.02
CA PRO A 38 25.57 -13.58 15.95
C PRO A 38 27.09 -13.43 16.06
N LYS A 39 27.65 -12.22 15.88
CA LYS A 39 29.10 -11.97 16.02
C LYS A 39 29.58 -11.96 17.45
N MET A 40 28.68 -11.80 18.43
CA MET A 40 29.01 -11.83 19.86
C MET A 40 29.03 -13.25 20.45
N ASN A 41 28.74 -14.26 19.67
CA ASN A 41 28.75 -15.63 20.15
C ASN A 41 30.15 -16.24 20.01
N ASP A 42 30.87 -16.34 21.12
CA ASP A 42 32.09 -17.19 21.25
C ASP A 42 31.68 -18.66 21.19
N THR A 43 31.52 -19.19 19.97
CA THR A 43 30.76 -20.41 19.77
C THR A 43 31.57 -21.48 19.04
N TYR A 44 31.22 -22.72 19.32
CA TYR A 44 31.77 -23.92 18.71
C TYR A 44 31.87 -23.86 17.21
N ASP A 45 32.99 -24.32 16.65
CA ASP A 45 33.26 -24.32 15.21
C ASP A 45 32.15 -24.98 14.39
N GLU A 46 31.43 -25.94 14.98
CA GLU A 46 30.35 -26.68 14.32
C GLU A 46 29.11 -25.80 14.01
N ILE A 47 28.87 -24.73 14.80
CA ILE A 47 27.70 -23.86 14.60
C ILE A 47 28.03 -22.63 13.77
N THR A 48 29.30 -22.31 13.57
CA THR A 48 29.77 -21.17 12.79
C THR A 48 29.16 -21.09 11.37
N PRO A 49 29.05 -22.20 10.60
CA PRO A 49 28.42 -22.16 9.27
C PRO A 49 26.95 -21.76 9.33
N LEU A 50 26.21 -22.22 10.36
CA LEU A 50 24.80 -21.87 10.56
C LEU A 50 24.64 -20.39 10.90
N LEU A 51 25.43 -19.88 11.82
CA LEU A 51 25.44 -18.47 12.20
C LEU A 51 25.76 -17.55 11.02
N THR A 52 26.75 -17.95 10.21
CA THR A 52 27.10 -17.22 8.98
C THR A 52 25.95 -17.17 8.01
N ARG A 53 25.20 -18.28 7.85
CA ARG A 53 24.02 -18.33 7.00
C ARG A 53 22.88 -17.47 7.53
N ILE A 54 22.63 -17.50 8.83
CA ILE A 54 21.62 -16.65 9.50
C ILE A 54 21.97 -15.17 9.32
N ASN A 55 23.22 -14.77 9.56
CA ASN A 55 23.71 -13.41 9.34
C ASN A 55 23.50 -12.95 7.91
N LYS A 56 23.82 -13.81 6.93
CA LYS A 56 23.59 -13.49 5.52
C LYS A 56 22.11 -13.29 5.21
N GLN A 57 21.25 -14.16 5.75
CA GLN A 57 19.81 -14.04 5.56
C GLN A 57 19.25 -12.77 6.21
N GLN A 58 19.64 -12.46 7.44
CA GLN A 58 19.23 -11.23 8.12
C GLN A 58 19.67 -9.97 7.35
N LYS A 59 20.90 -9.97 6.84
CA LYS A 59 21.40 -8.88 6.01
C LYS A 59 20.53 -8.71 4.75
N THR A 60 20.25 -9.80 4.04
CA THR A 60 19.39 -9.77 2.86
C THR A 60 17.97 -9.27 3.17
N ILE A 61 17.37 -9.74 4.27
CA ILE A 61 16.04 -9.28 4.70
C ILE A 61 16.06 -7.78 5.02
N ARG A 62 17.08 -7.28 5.73
CA ARG A 62 17.23 -5.85 6.04
C ARG A 62 17.38 -5.02 4.76
N GLU A 63 18.16 -5.49 3.81
CA GLU A 63 18.35 -4.82 2.51
C GLU A 63 17.05 -4.78 1.73
N GLN A 64 16.31 -5.89 1.65
CA GLN A 64 15.01 -5.96 0.99
C GLN A 64 13.95 -5.06 1.66
N LEU A 65 13.91 -5.05 3.00
CA LEU A 65 13.00 -4.19 3.75
C LEU A 65 13.31 -2.70 3.55
N SER A 66 14.61 -2.34 3.56
CA SER A 66 15.06 -0.97 3.30
C SER A 66 14.69 -0.52 1.88
N GLU A 67 14.88 -1.39 0.89
CA GLU A 67 14.53 -1.10 -0.50
C GLU A 67 13.01 -0.96 -0.68
N ALA A 68 12.21 -1.87 -0.09
CA ALA A 68 10.75 -1.77 -0.13
C ALA A 68 10.25 -0.48 0.53
N LYS A 69 10.83 -0.11 1.68
CA LYS A 69 10.51 1.15 2.36
C LYS A 69 10.87 2.36 1.51
N ARG A 70 12.02 2.36 0.86
CA ARG A 70 12.45 3.42 -0.05
C ARG A 70 11.47 3.58 -1.22
N GLN A 71 11.06 2.49 -1.85
CA GLN A 71 10.10 2.51 -2.95
C GLN A 71 8.73 3.04 -2.49
N GLN A 72 8.29 2.68 -1.29
CA GLN A 72 7.05 3.21 -0.70
C GLN A 72 7.15 4.72 -0.44
N GLU A 73 8.27 5.20 0.09
CA GLU A 73 8.53 6.62 0.32
C GLU A 73 8.58 7.40 -0.99
N GLU A 74 9.27 6.89 -2.02
CA GLU A 74 9.33 7.48 -3.36
C GLU A 74 7.92 7.59 -3.97
N PHE A 75 7.12 6.53 -3.88
CA PHE A 75 5.74 6.54 -4.35
C PHE A 75 4.88 7.58 -3.60
N ALA A 76 5.01 7.65 -2.28
CA ALA A 76 4.30 8.65 -1.47
C ALA A 76 4.72 10.08 -1.82
N ILE A 77 6.02 10.34 -2.05
CA ILE A 77 6.51 11.64 -2.48
C ILE A 77 5.90 12.04 -3.84
N ILE A 78 5.90 11.13 -4.81
CA ILE A 78 5.33 11.40 -6.13
C ILE A 78 3.84 11.72 -6.00
N THR A 79 3.07 10.85 -5.37
CA THR A 79 1.61 11.01 -5.28
C THR A 79 1.19 12.23 -4.46
N ASN A 80 1.91 12.56 -3.38
CA ASN A 80 1.60 13.73 -2.55
C ASN A 80 1.98 15.07 -3.18
N ASN A 81 2.86 15.07 -4.19
CA ASN A 81 3.21 16.28 -4.95
C ASN A 81 2.37 16.43 -6.24
N MET A 82 1.47 15.49 -6.55
CA MET A 82 0.52 15.65 -7.65
C MET A 82 -0.58 16.63 -7.26
N SER A 83 -1.06 17.40 -8.24
CA SER A 83 -2.24 18.28 -8.09
C SER A 83 -3.53 17.47 -8.11
N GLU A 84 -3.50 16.34 -8.78
CA GLU A 84 -4.63 15.43 -8.93
C GLU A 84 -4.84 14.62 -7.66
N GLY A 85 -6.10 14.41 -7.30
CA GLY A 85 -6.49 13.53 -6.20
C GLY A 85 -6.41 12.07 -6.63
N LEU A 86 -5.64 11.25 -5.90
CA LEU A 86 -5.53 9.81 -6.12
C LEU A 86 -6.11 9.07 -4.93
N LEU A 87 -7.07 8.17 -5.19
CA LEU A 87 -7.63 7.24 -4.22
C LEU A 87 -7.54 5.81 -4.72
N VAL A 88 -7.21 4.90 -3.82
CA VAL A 88 -7.28 3.46 -4.04
C VAL A 88 -8.26 2.87 -3.03
N ILE A 89 -9.23 2.12 -3.52
CA ILE A 89 -10.27 1.49 -2.71
C ILE A 89 -10.31 -0.01 -2.93
N ASP A 90 -10.76 -0.73 -1.91
CA ASP A 90 -11.09 -2.15 -2.03
C ASP A 90 -12.52 -2.40 -2.54
N LYS A 91 -12.94 -3.68 -2.56
CA LYS A 91 -14.32 -4.08 -2.95
C LYS A 91 -15.40 -3.59 -2.00
N GLN A 92 -15.05 -3.35 -0.74
CA GLN A 92 -15.93 -2.88 0.31
C GLN A 92 -16.05 -1.37 0.34
N THR A 93 -15.38 -0.69 -0.61
CA THR A 93 -15.28 0.78 -0.71
C THR A 93 -14.48 1.43 0.42
N GLU A 94 -13.68 0.63 1.15
CA GLU A 94 -12.73 1.14 2.14
C GLU A 94 -11.50 1.74 1.44
N ILE A 95 -11.00 2.84 1.97
CA ILE A 95 -9.83 3.53 1.40
C ILE A 95 -8.56 2.78 1.80
N LEU A 96 -7.89 2.19 0.82
CA LEU A 96 -6.58 1.56 0.99
C LEU A 96 -5.43 2.59 0.97
N SER A 97 -5.58 3.62 0.14
CA SER A 97 -4.59 4.68 0.00
C SER A 97 -5.23 5.94 -0.58
N CYS A 98 -4.80 7.11 -0.12
CA CYS A 98 -5.15 8.39 -0.73
C CYS A 98 -3.97 9.36 -0.61
N ASN A 99 -3.83 10.25 -1.57
CA ASN A 99 -2.85 11.33 -1.49
C ASN A 99 -3.45 12.60 -0.86
N THR A 100 -2.59 13.54 -0.55
CA THR A 100 -2.97 14.83 0.07
C THR A 100 -3.96 15.62 -0.78
N SER A 101 -3.84 15.55 -2.10
CA SER A 101 -4.73 16.27 -3.03
C SER A 101 -6.13 15.66 -3.05
N ALA A 102 -6.28 14.33 -2.95
CA ALA A 102 -7.59 13.69 -2.84
C ALA A 102 -8.34 14.14 -1.59
N VAL A 103 -7.62 14.22 -0.45
CA VAL A 103 -8.20 14.71 0.80
C VAL A 103 -8.67 16.16 0.68
N LYS A 104 -7.90 17.02 0.00
CA LYS A 104 -8.28 18.42 -0.23
C LYS A 104 -9.47 18.57 -1.17
N LEU A 105 -9.52 17.75 -2.23
CA LEU A 105 -10.55 17.85 -3.27
C LEU A 105 -11.89 17.24 -2.87
N LEU A 106 -11.91 16.28 -1.95
CA LEU A 106 -13.12 15.55 -1.54
C LEU A 106 -13.53 15.77 -0.08
N GLY A 107 -12.65 16.34 0.74
CA GLY A 107 -12.80 16.40 2.19
C GLY A 107 -12.25 15.13 2.88
N ALA A 108 -11.93 15.28 4.17
CA ALA A 108 -11.30 14.20 4.95
C ALA A 108 -12.37 13.35 5.63
N ASP A 109 -12.64 12.16 5.09
CA ASP A 109 -13.40 11.13 5.83
C ASP A 109 -12.88 9.71 5.52
N GLN A 110 -13.15 8.75 6.40
CA GLN A 110 -12.54 7.42 6.37
C GLN A 110 -13.13 6.49 5.30
N SER A 111 -14.30 6.80 4.74
CA SER A 111 -14.95 6.01 3.70
C SER A 111 -15.22 6.85 2.46
N VAL A 112 -14.94 6.28 1.31
CA VAL A 112 -15.20 6.92 0.00
C VAL A 112 -16.65 7.36 -0.17
N LEU A 113 -17.60 6.57 0.33
CA LEU A 113 -19.02 6.89 0.22
C LEU A 113 -19.47 8.03 1.15
N THR A 114 -18.72 8.32 2.21
CA THR A 114 -18.94 9.46 3.09
C THR A 114 -18.24 10.71 2.59
N MET A 115 -17.12 10.57 1.86
CA MET A 115 -16.35 11.68 1.30
C MET A 115 -17.16 12.49 0.28
N ASN A 116 -17.89 11.81 -0.60
CA ASN A 116 -18.72 12.49 -1.58
C ASN A 116 -20.04 11.73 -1.80
N ARG A 117 -21.14 12.38 -1.44
CA ARG A 117 -22.50 11.84 -1.59
C ARG A 117 -23.15 12.15 -2.92
N SER A 118 -22.43 12.78 -3.86
CA SER A 118 -22.98 13.11 -5.18
C SER A 118 -23.34 11.82 -5.95
N GLU A 119 -24.42 11.89 -6.70
CA GLU A 119 -24.87 10.77 -7.52
C GLU A 119 -23.83 10.33 -8.57
N PRO A 120 -23.13 11.25 -9.27
CA PRO A 120 -22.07 10.87 -10.21
C PRO A 120 -20.93 10.08 -9.54
N PHE A 121 -20.49 10.52 -8.38
CA PHE A 121 -19.43 9.84 -7.65
C PHE A 121 -19.81 8.41 -7.25
N ARG A 122 -21.00 8.25 -6.67
CA ARG A 122 -21.50 6.93 -6.28
C ARG A 122 -21.68 6.01 -7.47
N LYS A 123 -22.24 6.50 -8.59
CA LYS A 123 -22.37 5.72 -9.84
C LYS A 123 -21.00 5.27 -10.38
N ALA A 124 -19.99 6.15 -10.32
CA ALA A 124 -18.65 5.81 -10.77
C ALA A 124 -18.03 4.70 -9.91
N VAL A 125 -18.14 4.80 -8.57
CA VAL A 125 -17.66 3.76 -7.65
C VAL A 125 -18.37 2.43 -7.88
N GLU A 126 -19.71 2.42 -7.97
CA GLU A 126 -20.47 1.20 -8.24
C GLU A 126 -20.14 0.60 -9.62
N GLY A 127 -19.95 1.45 -10.64
CA GLY A 127 -19.62 1.01 -12.00
C GLY A 127 -18.24 0.38 -12.08
N VAL A 128 -17.25 1.01 -11.44
CA VAL A 128 -15.87 0.52 -11.48
C VAL A 128 -15.70 -0.79 -10.72
N LEU A 129 -16.40 -0.98 -9.60
CA LEU A 129 -16.39 -2.24 -8.86
C LEU A 129 -17.09 -3.39 -9.61
N LYS A 130 -17.90 -3.07 -10.62
CA LYS A 130 -18.45 -4.03 -11.60
C LYS A 130 -17.51 -4.27 -12.80
N GLY A 131 -16.30 -3.75 -12.76
CA GLY A 131 -15.27 -3.93 -13.80
C GLY A 131 -15.37 -2.98 -14.99
N LYS A 132 -16.14 -1.89 -14.88
CA LYS A 132 -16.26 -0.88 -15.95
C LYS A 132 -15.34 0.30 -15.69
N HIS A 133 -14.71 0.81 -16.75
CA HIS A 133 -14.08 2.13 -16.68
C HIS A 133 -15.15 3.21 -16.61
N MET A 134 -15.02 4.12 -15.67
CA MET A 134 -15.95 5.21 -15.46
C MET A 134 -15.22 6.55 -15.56
N ALA A 135 -15.87 7.52 -16.21
CA ALA A 135 -15.42 8.92 -16.24
C ALA A 135 -16.65 9.81 -16.18
N ASP A 136 -16.68 10.72 -15.22
CA ASP A 136 -17.80 11.64 -15.02
C ASP A 136 -17.29 12.97 -14.43
N PHE A 137 -18.17 13.97 -14.37
CA PHE A 137 -17.87 15.24 -13.77
C PHE A 137 -18.65 15.40 -12.47
N ILE A 138 -17.97 15.93 -11.46
CA ILE A 138 -18.54 16.24 -10.15
C ILE A 138 -18.50 17.74 -9.97
N GLU A 139 -19.66 18.35 -9.77
CA GLU A 139 -19.77 19.75 -9.40
C GLU A 139 -19.70 19.86 -7.88
N LEU A 140 -18.76 20.66 -7.40
CA LEU A 140 -18.56 21.00 -6.00
C LEU A 140 -18.73 22.52 -5.83
N GLU A 141 -18.89 22.98 -4.58
CA GLU A 141 -19.06 24.40 -4.28
C GLU A 141 -17.91 25.27 -4.80
N ASP A 142 -16.70 24.73 -4.85
CA ASP A 142 -15.46 25.39 -5.24
C ASP A 142 -15.04 25.13 -6.71
N GLY A 143 -15.84 24.37 -7.49
CA GLY A 143 -15.56 24.14 -8.91
C GLY A 143 -15.94 22.74 -9.41
N VAL A 144 -15.46 22.42 -10.61
CA VAL A 144 -15.76 21.17 -11.30
C VAL A 144 -14.56 20.25 -11.27
N ARG A 145 -14.80 19.00 -10.89
CA ARG A 145 -13.79 17.94 -10.86
C ARG A 145 -14.14 16.85 -11.86
N GLN A 146 -13.17 16.42 -12.64
CA GLN A 146 -13.31 15.22 -13.46
C GLN A 146 -12.90 14.03 -12.61
N LEU A 147 -13.81 13.05 -12.44
CA LEU A 147 -13.55 11.77 -11.82
C LEU A 147 -13.29 10.73 -12.90
N ILE A 148 -12.16 10.03 -12.79
CA ILE A 148 -11.82 8.89 -13.64
C ILE A 148 -11.61 7.68 -12.70
N ALA A 149 -12.35 6.61 -12.90
CA ALA A 149 -12.29 5.42 -12.06
C ALA A 149 -11.97 4.19 -12.91
N ASN A 150 -10.90 3.48 -12.51
CA ASN A 150 -10.39 2.30 -13.19
C ASN A 150 -10.40 1.10 -12.24
N PRO A 151 -10.91 -0.08 -12.66
CA PRO A 151 -10.91 -1.27 -11.83
C PRO A 151 -9.48 -1.83 -11.68
N VAL A 152 -9.17 -2.30 -10.48
CA VAL A 152 -7.98 -3.11 -10.22
C VAL A 152 -8.35 -4.56 -10.36
N LEU A 153 -7.63 -5.28 -11.22
CA LEU A 153 -7.91 -6.69 -11.54
C LEU A 153 -6.74 -7.55 -11.07
N GLU A 154 -7.05 -8.60 -10.32
CA GLU A 154 -6.14 -9.69 -9.97
C GLU A 154 -6.79 -11.00 -10.40
N ASP A 155 -6.08 -11.81 -11.16
CA ASP A 155 -6.58 -13.08 -11.75
C ASP A 155 -7.94 -12.93 -12.45
N GLY A 156 -8.14 -11.81 -13.16
CA GLY A 156 -9.38 -11.52 -13.89
C GLY A 156 -10.58 -11.14 -13.01
N LYS A 157 -10.38 -10.97 -11.71
CA LYS A 157 -11.42 -10.53 -10.77
C LYS A 157 -11.12 -9.12 -10.28
N VAL A 158 -12.16 -8.32 -10.15
CA VAL A 158 -12.03 -6.98 -9.57
C VAL A 158 -11.70 -7.12 -8.08
N THR A 159 -10.57 -6.58 -7.64
CA THR A 159 -10.13 -6.56 -6.23
C THR A 159 -10.32 -5.20 -5.59
N GLY A 160 -10.48 -4.15 -6.40
CA GLY A 160 -10.67 -2.78 -5.94
C GLY A 160 -10.75 -1.83 -7.11
N ALA A 161 -10.51 -0.55 -6.85
CA ALA A 161 -10.48 0.48 -7.87
C ALA A 161 -9.47 1.59 -7.56
N VAL A 162 -8.98 2.23 -8.63
CA VAL A 162 -8.20 3.47 -8.55
C VAL A 162 -9.08 4.60 -9.09
N LEU A 163 -9.26 5.64 -8.29
CA LEU A 163 -10.00 6.84 -8.64
C LEU A 163 -9.02 8.02 -8.75
N LEU A 164 -9.10 8.74 -9.85
CA LEU A 164 -8.35 9.96 -10.12
C LEU A 164 -9.31 11.13 -10.19
N LEU A 165 -9.02 12.19 -9.45
CA LEU A 165 -9.77 13.45 -9.45
C LEU A 165 -8.90 14.56 -10.02
N VAL A 166 -9.37 15.20 -11.06
CA VAL A 166 -8.69 16.28 -11.74
C VAL A 166 -9.53 17.55 -11.64
N ASP A 167 -8.94 18.63 -11.14
CA ASP A 167 -9.59 19.95 -11.21
C ASP A 167 -9.62 20.45 -12.64
N VAL A 168 -10.80 20.60 -13.18
CA VAL A 168 -11.01 21.07 -14.55
C VAL A 168 -11.76 22.42 -14.61
N THR A 169 -11.88 23.10 -13.49
CA THR A 169 -12.65 24.34 -13.35
C THR A 169 -12.19 25.39 -14.34
N GLU A 170 -10.90 25.72 -14.35
CA GLU A 170 -10.38 26.72 -15.30
C GLU A 170 -10.51 26.30 -16.78
N LYS A 171 -10.32 25.00 -17.03
CA LYS A 171 -10.46 24.47 -18.40
C LYS A 171 -11.89 24.65 -18.90
N MET A 172 -12.86 24.26 -18.06
CA MET A 172 -14.28 24.39 -18.43
C MET A 172 -14.71 25.85 -18.56
N GLN A 173 -14.25 26.75 -17.70
CA GLN A 173 -14.51 28.18 -17.80
C GLN A 173 -13.96 28.77 -19.10
N ARG A 174 -12.70 28.43 -19.44
CA ARG A 174 -12.09 28.88 -20.71
C ARG A 174 -12.84 28.33 -21.92
N GLU A 175 -13.28 27.10 -21.90
CA GLU A 175 -14.07 26.53 -22.99
C GLU A 175 -15.46 27.19 -23.11
N SER A 176 -16.11 27.49 -21.98
CA SER A 176 -17.39 28.21 -21.97
C SER A 176 -17.27 29.59 -22.56
N LEU A 177 -16.28 30.36 -22.11
CA LEU A 177 -16.01 31.70 -22.65
C LEU A 177 -15.71 31.66 -24.17
N ARG A 178 -14.95 30.67 -24.62
CA ARG A 178 -14.66 30.49 -26.06
C ARG A 178 -15.92 30.18 -26.85
N ARG A 179 -16.81 29.34 -26.33
CA ARG A 179 -18.10 29.03 -27.00
C ARG A 179 -19.01 30.25 -27.06
N GLU A 180 -19.11 30.97 -25.95
CA GLU A 180 -19.90 32.20 -25.89
C GLU A 180 -19.38 33.25 -26.86
N PHE A 181 -18.07 33.50 -26.89
CA PHE A 181 -17.43 34.38 -27.82
C PHE A 181 -17.72 33.98 -29.29
N THR A 182 -17.57 32.72 -29.64
CA THR A 182 -17.81 32.20 -30.97
C THR A 182 -19.29 32.38 -31.38
N ALA A 183 -20.22 32.12 -30.44
CA ALA A 183 -21.64 32.27 -30.66
C ALA A 183 -22.01 33.76 -30.90
N ASN A 184 -21.49 34.64 -30.03
CA ASN A 184 -21.74 36.09 -30.15
C ASN A 184 -21.18 36.68 -31.45
N VAL A 185 -19.93 36.33 -31.80
CA VAL A 185 -19.33 36.76 -33.09
C VAL A 185 -20.14 36.24 -34.27
N SER A 186 -20.59 34.97 -34.23
CA SER A 186 -21.42 34.40 -35.31
C SER A 186 -22.77 35.11 -35.44
N HIS A 187 -23.36 35.53 -34.33
CA HIS A 187 -24.62 36.26 -34.30
C HIS A 187 -24.45 37.67 -34.78
N GLU A 188 -23.42 38.38 -34.36
CA GLU A 188 -23.07 39.76 -34.77
C GLU A 188 -22.73 39.87 -36.28
N LEU A 189 -22.07 38.84 -36.84
CA LEU A 189 -21.73 38.77 -38.25
C LEU A 189 -22.94 38.42 -39.16
N ARG A 190 -23.95 37.71 -38.62
CA ARG A 190 -25.16 37.35 -39.39
C ARG A 190 -26.09 38.55 -39.61
N THR A 191 -26.17 39.46 -38.64
CA THR A 191 -27.07 40.61 -38.69
C THR A 191 -26.77 41.55 -39.86
N PRO A 192 -25.54 41.99 -40.15
CA PRO A 192 -25.26 42.86 -41.31
C PRO A 192 -25.34 42.13 -42.67
N LEU A 193 -25.13 40.79 -42.70
CA LEU A 193 -25.22 40.01 -43.97
C LEU A 193 -26.68 39.83 -44.44
N THR A 194 -27.66 39.87 -43.55
CA THR A 194 -29.08 39.82 -43.93
C THR A 194 -29.66 41.14 -44.31
N SER A 195 -28.98 42.28 -44.04
CA SER A 195 -29.43 43.62 -44.45
C SER A 195 -28.86 44.11 -45.80
N ILE A 196 -28.05 43.32 -46.47
CA ILE A 196 -27.43 43.62 -47.77
C ILE A 196 -28.06 42.80 -48.94
N SER A 197 -29.10 42.00 -48.66
CA SER A 197 -29.82 41.21 -49.68
C SER A 197 -31.09 41.91 -50.16
#